data_72f4067f69db0655768881ab9e707d8e
#
_entry.id   72f4067f69db0655768881ab9e707d8e
#
_cell.length_a   1.000
_cell.length_b   1.000
_cell.length_c   1.000
_cell.angle_alpha   90.00
_cell.angle_beta   90.00
_cell.angle_gamma   90.00
#
_symmetry.space_group_name_H-M   'P 1'
#
loop_
_entity.id
_entity.type
_entity.pdbx_description
1 polymer ?
#
loop_
_entity_poly.entity_id
_entity_poly.type
_entity_poly.pdbx_seq_one_letter_code
_entity_poly.pdbx_strand_id
1 'polypeptide(L)'
;MSKSCIPKKRVRFSNVRIREFDITVGDNPSVRGGPPLSLDWHVKNEVSVDIDCYEQNKPCLRKSLPELIMPAYERTKCLLDAGVTVDEIARATLEASEIKQSRSETSEGLPHRFAYRKAMRDAGKKFQRIIGSRSGVVPARSE
;
A
#
# COMPACT_ATOMS: atom_id res chain seq x y z
N MET A 1 -37.80 11.04 -33.19
CA MET A 1 -36.64 10.14 -32.98
C MET A 1 -36.46 9.90 -31.48
N SER A 2 -36.99 8.79 -30.98
CA SER A 2 -36.93 8.45 -29.54
C SER A 2 -35.52 7.92 -29.20
N LYS A 3 -34.80 8.62 -28.29
CA LYS A 3 -33.54 8.12 -27.75
C LYS A 3 -33.87 6.94 -26.81
N SER A 4 -33.47 5.72 -27.19
CA SER A 4 -33.56 4.55 -26.34
C SER A 4 -32.66 4.77 -25.13
N CYS A 5 -33.27 4.92 -23.96
CA CYS A 5 -32.53 5.01 -22.69
C CYS A 5 -32.03 3.59 -22.32
N ILE A 6 -30.76 3.30 -22.60
CA ILE A 6 -30.13 2.04 -22.20
C ILE A 6 -30.03 2.05 -20.66
N PRO A 7 -30.64 1.08 -19.95
CA PRO A 7 -30.57 1.03 -18.49
C PRO A 7 -29.12 0.83 -18.04
N LYS A 8 -28.59 1.77 -17.28
CA LYS A 8 -27.25 1.64 -16.70
C LYS A 8 -27.24 0.48 -15.70
N LYS A 9 -26.46 -0.56 -15.98
CA LYS A 9 -26.24 -1.65 -15.04
C LYS A 9 -25.55 -1.11 -13.78
N ARG A 10 -26.16 -1.37 -12.61
CA ARG A 10 -25.59 -1.01 -11.30
C ARG A 10 -25.15 -2.28 -10.59
N VAL A 11 -23.91 -2.29 -10.14
CA VAL A 11 -23.38 -3.33 -9.25
C VAL A 11 -23.70 -2.90 -7.82
N ARG A 12 -24.26 -3.82 -7.03
CA ARG A 12 -24.51 -3.64 -5.59
C ARG A 12 -23.83 -4.76 -4.83
N PHE A 13 -23.25 -4.42 -3.69
CA PHE A 13 -22.70 -5.35 -2.73
C PHE A 13 -23.63 -5.30 -1.49
N SER A 14 -24.02 -6.46 -0.98
CA SER A 14 -24.90 -6.55 0.19
C SER A 14 -24.13 -6.85 1.48
N ASN A 15 -23.13 -7.74 1.39
CA ASN A 15 -22.43 -8.24 2.56
C ASN A 15 -20.91 -8.13 2.38
N VAL A 16 -20.23 -7.87 3.50
CA VAL A 16 -18.78 -7.99 3.63
C VAL A 16 -18.48 -9.27 4.40
N ARG A 17 -17.66 -10.14 3.83
CA ARG A 17 -17.16 -11.34 4.50
C ARG A 17 -15.74 -11.07 4.97
N ILE A 18 -15.54 -11.11 6.28
CA ILE A 18 -14.26 -10.89 6.94
C ILE A 18 -13.72 -12.23 7.40
N ARG A 19 -12.51 -12.58 6.97
CA ARG A 19 -11.78 -13.76 7.43
C ARG A 19 -10.56 -13.33 8.19
N GLU A 20 -10.37 -13.89 9.36
CA GLU A 20 -9.20 -13.72 10.20
C GLU A 20 -8.31 -14.95 10.05
N PHE A 21 -7.03 -14.72 9.84
CA PHE A 21 -6.02 -15.75 9.68
C PHE A 21 -4.96 -15.59 10.75
N ASP A 22 -4.28 -16.67 11.08
CA ASP A 22 -3.10 -16.61 11.94
C ASP A 22 -1.95 -15.89 11.21
N ILE A 23 -1.09 -15.25 11.99
CA ILE A 23 0.09 -14.54 11.48
C ILE A 23 1.24 -15.54 11.38
N THR A 24 1.96 -15.51 10.26
CA THR A 24 3.16 -16.30 10.03
C THR A 24 4.27 -15.46 9.42
N VAL A 25 5.46 -16.02 9.34
CA VAL A 25 6.60 -15.38 8.65
C VAL A 25 6.30 -15.32 7.15
N GLY A 26 6.51 -14.15 6.55
CA GLY A 26 6.40 -13.96 5.11
C GLY A 26 7.75 -14.00 4.39
N ASP A 27 7.69 -13.87 3.10
CA ASP A 27 8.84 -13.86 2.19
C ASP A 27 9.02 -12.52 1.44
N ASN A 28 8.21 -11.50 1.77
CA ASN A 28 8.19 -10.24 1.04
C ASN A 28 9.44 -9.39 1.29
N PRO A 29 10.35 -9.24 0.32
CA PRO A 29 11.58 -8.48 0.48
C PRO A 29 11.37 -6.95 0.46
N SER A 30 10.15 -6.46 0.23
CA SER A 30 9.86 -5.01 0.20
C SER A 30 9.78 -4.38 1.59
N VAL A 31 9.89 -5.16 2.66
CA VAL A 31 9.96 -4.63 4.03
C VAL A 31 11.17 -3.70 4.20
N ARG A 32 10.99 -2.59 4.93
CA ARG A 32 12.09 -1.62 5.15
C ARG A 32 13.18 -2.14 6.07
N GLY A 33 12.87 -3.12 6.91
CA GLY A 33 13.78 -3.79 7.84
C GLY A 33 13.01 -4.71 8.76
N GLY A 34 13.68 -5.68 9.39
CA GLY A 34 13.08 -6.71 10.22
C GLY A 34 12.29 -7.75 9.42
N PRO A 35 11.60 -8.67 10.12
CA PRO A 35 10.92 -9.79 9.48
C PRO A 35 9.73 -9.35 8.64
N PRO A 36 9.49 -9.97 7.47
CA PRO A 36 8.25 -9.85 6.74
C PRO A 36 7.13 -10.63 7.44
N LEU A 37 5.91 -10.12 7.39
CA LEU A 37 4.70 -10.80 7.86
C LEU A 37 3.91 -11.36 6.68
N SER A 38 3.25 -12.49 6.92
CA SER A 38 2.25 -13.08 6.05
C SER A 38 1.07 -13.58 6.89
N LEU A 39 0.03 -13.98 6.22
CA LEU A 39 -1.09 -14.71 6.80
C LEU A 39 -0.92 -16.20 6.51
N ASP A 40 -1.25 -17.02 7.48
CA ASP A 40 -1.36 -18.46 7.28
C ASP A 40 -2.61 -18.78 6.43
N TRP A 41 -2.73 -20.02 5.99
CA TRP A 41 -3.87 -20.51 5.23
C TRP A 41 -5.04 -20.96 6.12
N HIS A 42 -4.80 -21.14 7.41
CA HIS A 42 -5.82 -21.54 8.36
C HIS A 42 -6.72 -20.36 8.72
N VAL A 43 -8.02 -20.50 8.46
CA VAL A 43 -9.03 -19.48 8.84
C VAL A 43 -9.36 -19.67 10.32
N LYS A 44 -8.99 -18.69 11.14
CA LYS A 44 -9.27 -18.67 12.57
C LYS A 44 -10.71 -18.27 12.88
N ASN A 45 -11.22 -17.31 12.14
CA ASN A 45 -12.57 -16.78 12.31
C ASN A 45 -13.12 -16.29 10.97
N GLU A 46 -14.42 -16.43 10.78
CA GLU A 46 -15.13 -15.89 9.61
C GLU A 46 -16.43 -15.23 10.06
N VAL A 47 -16.61 -13.98 9.68
CA VAL A 47 -17.80 -13.19 9.99
C VAL A 47 -18.37 -12.57 8.71
N SER A 48 -19.68 -12.64 8.55
CA SER A 48 -20.39 -11.94 7.47
C SER A 48 -21.25 -10.83 8.07
N VAL A 49 -21.04 -9.61 7.58
CA VAL A 49 -21.73 -8.40 8.08
C VAL A 49 -22.37 -7.69 6.90
N ASP A 50 -23.56 -7.13 7.11
CA ASP A 50 -24.17 -6.23 6.14
C ASP A 50 -23.26 -5.03 5.86
N ILE A 51 -23.17 -4.62 4.57
CA ILE A 51 -22.23 -3.57 4.16
C ILE A 51 -22.56 -2.21 4.78
N ASP A 52 -23.84 -1.89 4.95
CA ASP A 52 -24.26 -0.60 5.51
C ASP A 52 -23.92 -0.55 7.01
N CYS A 53 -24.13 -1.65 7.74
CA CYS A 53 -23.71 -1.79 9.13
C CYS A 53 -22.19 -1.70 9.28
N TYR A 54 -21.43 -2.34 8.39
CA TYR A 54 -19.98 -2.28 8.39
C TYR A 54 -19.47 -0.84 8.16
N GLU A 55 -20.01 -0.13 7.15
CA GLU A 55 -19.61 1.23 6.84
C GLU A 55 -19.99 2.25 7.90
N GLN A 56 -21.13 2.05 8.61
CA GLN A 56 -21.52 2.91 9.73
C GLN A 56 -20.52 2.83 10.90
N ASN A 57 -19.94 1.67 11.15
CA ASN A 57 -18.98 1.46 12.23
C ASN A 57 -17.53 1.80 11.84
N LYS A 58 -17.21 1.84 10.53
CA LYS A 58 -15.87 2.03 10.00
C LYS A 58 -15.22 3.40 10.24
N PRO A 59 -15.95 4.55 10.25
CA PRO A 59 -15.31 5.85 10.43
C PRO A 59 -14.48 5.97 11.70
N CYS A 60 -14.89 5.29 12.79
CA CYS A 60 -14.17 5.29 14.06
C CYS A 60 -12.91 4.41 14.06
N LEU A 61 -12.76 3.51 13.06
CA LEU A 61 -11.70 2.50 12.99
C LEU A 61 -10.68 2.77 11.88
N ARG A 62 -10.86 3.83 11.10
CA ARG A 62 -9.93 4.16 9.99
C ARG A 62 -8.61 4.67 10.56
N LYS A 63 -7.55 3.93 10.25
CA LYS A 63 -6.18 4.34 10.56
C LYS A 63 -5.68 5.37 9.55
N SER A 64 -4.90 6.33 10.02
CA SER A 64 -4.16 7.26 9.16
C SER A 64 -3.01 6.54 8.43
N LEU A 65 -2.48 7.16 7.36
CA LEU A 65 -1.37 6.57 6.60
C LEU A 65 -0.14 6.21 7.45
N PRO A 66 0.31 7.04 8.42
CA PRO A 66 1.40 6.65 9.32
C PRO A 66 1.07 5.43 10.19
N GLU A 67 -0.15 5.31 10.67
CA GLU A 67 -0.61 4.20 11.52
C GLU A 67 -0.78 2.88 10.76
N LEU A 68 -0.79 2.92 9.42
CA LEU A 68 -0.78 1.72 8.58
C LEU A 68 0.62 1.06 8.50
N ILE A 69 1.66 1.78 8.90
CA ILE A 69 3.04 1.27 8.87
C ILE A 69 3.33 0.59 10.21
N MET A 70 3.42 -0.72 10.20
CA MET A 70 3.82 -1.50 11.37
C MET A 70 5.35 -1.49 11.51
N PRO A 71 5.92 -0.97 12.62
CA PRO A 71 7.36 -1.00 12.87
C PRO A 71 7.93 -2.42 12.94
N ALA A 72 9.25 -2.56 12.72
CA ALA A 72 9.91 -3.86 12.73
C ALA A 72 9.76 -4.59 14.08
N TYR A 73 9.85 -3.87 15.20
CA TYR A 73 9.72 -4.45 16.54
C TYR A 73 8.31 -5.00 16.79
N GLU A 74 7.27 -4.31 16.34
CA GLU A 74 5.88 -4.80 16.47
C GLU A 74 5.66 -6.06 15.63
N ARG A 75 6.21 -6.11 14.40
CA ARG A 75 6.15 -7.31 13.57
C ARG A 75 6.84 -8.49 14.23
N THR A 76 8.03 -8.27 14.80
CA THR A 76 8.75 -9.31 15.56
C THR A 76 7.93 -9.80 16.74
N LYS A 77 7.32 -8.88 17.50
CA LYS A 77 6.46 -9.23 18.63
C LYS A 77 5.26 -10.06 18.17
N CYS A 78 4.55 -9.66 17.11
CA CYS A 78 3.42 -10.42 16.58
C CYS A 78 3.81 -11.85 16.18
N LEU A 79 5.00 -12.05 15.60
CA LEU A 79 5.50 -13.37 15.23
C LEU A 79 5.82 -14.23 16.46
N LEU A 80 6.45 -13.66 17.48
CA LEU A 80 6.73 -14.35 18.74
C LEU A 80 5.44 -14.73 19.47
N ASP A 81 4.46 -13.83 19.50
CA ASP A 81 3.13 -14.09 20.10
C ASP A 81 2.36 -15.17 19.31
N ALA A 82 2.63 -15.33 18.02
CA ALA A 82 2.10 -16.39 17.17
C ALA A 82 2.88 -17.73 17.31
N GLY A 83 3.93 -17.78 18.14
CA GLY A 83 4.71 -18.98 18.39
C GLY A 83 5.84 -19.26 17.40
N VAL A 84 6.17 -18.29 16.52
CA VAL A 84 7.30 -18.42 15.59
C VAL A 84 8.62 -18.30 16.36
N THR A 85 9.58 -19.15 16.05
CA THR A 85 10.88 -19.18 16.74
C THR A 85 11.77 -18.02 16.32
N VAL A 86 12.67 -17.59 17.21
CA VAL A 86 13.65 -16.52 16.93
C VAL A 86 14.52 -16.87 15.73
N ASP A 87 14.90 -18.14 15.57
CA ASP A 87 15.73 -18.60 14.46
C ASP A 87 15.00 -18.49 13.10
N GLU A 88 13.71 -18.80 13.05
CA GLU A 88 12.89 -18.61 11.85
C GLU A 88 12.75 -17.13 11.48
N ILE A 89 12.52 -16.27 12.48
CA ILE A 89 12.45 -14.82 12.29
C ILE A 89 13.77 -14.26 11.75
N ALA A 90 14.90 -14.71 12.32
CA ALA A 90 16.23 -14.29 11.89
C ALA A 90 16.52 -14.75 10.46
N ARG A 91 16.24 -16.01 10.13
CA ARG A 91 16.43 -16.57 8.78
C ARG A 91 15.62 -15.79 7.74
N ALA A 92 14.32 -15.59 7.96
CA ALA A 92 13.48 -14.85 7.04
C ALA A 92 13.89 -13.38 6.86
N THR A 93 14.42 -12.78 7.93
CA THR A 93 14.96 -11.41 7.86
C THR A 93 16.21 -11.35 6.97
N LEU A 94 17.11 -12.34 7.07
CA LEU A 94 18.30 -12.45 6.24
C LEU A 94 17.92 -12.71 4.78
N GLU A 95 17.08 -13.69 4.50
CA GLU A 95 16.61 -14.01 3.15
C GLU A 95 15.97 -12.79 2.45
N ALA A 96 15.09 -12.08 3.17
CA ALA A 96 14.47 -10.85 2.65
C ALA A 96 15.51 -9.76 2.34
N SER A 97 16.56 -9.63 3.15
CA SER A 97 17.63 -8.66 2.95
C SER A 97 18.52 -9.02 1.77
N GLU A 98 18.86 -10.29 1.56
CA GLU A 98 19.64 -10.81 0.43
C GLU A 98 18.92 -10.59 -0.89
N ILE A 99 17.63 -10.92 -0.96
CA ILE A 99 16.82 -10.67 -2.15
C ILE A 99 16.74 -9.17 -2.46
N LYS A 100 16.61 -8.32 -1.44
CA LYS A 100 16.58 -6.87 -1.59
C LYS A 100 17.92 -6.34 -2.12
N GLN A 101 19.02 -6.83 -1.58
CA GLN A 101 20.36 -6.48 -2.05
C GLN A 101 20.56 -6.89 -3.52
N SER A 102 20.25 -8.13 -3.89
CA SER A 102 20.34 -8.62 -5.27
C SER A 102 19.50 -7.78 -6.24
N ARG A 103 18.29 -7.35 -5.83
CA ARG A 103 17.45 -6.45 -6.63
C ARG A 103 18.07 -5.06 -6.78
N SER A 104 18.71 -4.54 -5.73
CA SER A 104 19.42 -3.26 -5.79
C SER A 104 20.59 -3.32 -6.77
N GLU A 105 21.44 -4.34 -6.67
CA GLU A 105 22.57 -4.57 -7.57
C GLU A 105 22.12 -4.71 -9.02
N THR A 106 21.07 -5.49 -9.28
CA THR A 106 20.50 -5.61 -10.63
C THR A 106 19.96 -4.26 -11.13
N SER A 107 19.38 -3.44 -10.26
CA SER A 107 18.83 -2.14 -10.65
C SER A 107 19.90 -1.08 -10.90
N GLU A 108 21.02 -1.15 -10.20
CA GLU A 108 22.17 -0.26 -10.36
C GLU A 108 22.96 -0.60 -11.64
N GLY A 109 23.01 -1.88 -12.02
CA GLY A 109 23.57 -2.35 -13.29
C GLY A 109 22.78 -1.92 -14.54
N LEU A 110 21.61 -1.28 -14.38
CA LEU A 110 20.76 -0.80 -15.47
C LEU A 110 20.72 0.74 -15.52
N PRO A 111 21.78 1.42 -16.00
CA PRO A 111 21.89 2.88 -15.98
C PRO A 111 20.73 3.59 -16.70
N HIS A 112 20.13 2.94 -17.68
CA HIS A 112 19.06 3.52 -18.51
C HIS A 112 17.71 3.72 -17.75
N ARG A 113 17.38 2.87 -16.81
CA ARG A 113 16.09 2.97 -16.08
C ARG A 113 16.08 4.08 -15.02
N PHE A 114 17.20 4.30 -14.35
CA PHE A 114 17.32 5.39 -13.36
C PHE A 114 17.43 6.75 -14.01
N ALA A 115 18.20 6.87 -15.10
CA ALA A 115 18.28 8.07 -15.91
C ALA A 115 16.90 8.48 -16.44
N TYR A 116 16.11 7.53 -16.93
CA TYR A 116 14.75 7.76 -17.41
C TYR A 116 13.80 8.23 -16.28
N ARG A 117 13.79 7.55 -15.13
CA ARG A 117 12.96 7.95 -13.97
C ARG A 117 13.36 9.32 -13.40
N LYS A 118 14.65 9.63 -13.40
CA LYS A 118 15.15 10.95 -13.00
C LYS A 118 14.73 12.01 -14.00
N ALA A 119 14.91 11.76 -15.30
CA ALA A 119 14.51 12.65 -16.36
C ALA A 119 13.00 12.95 -16.35
N MET A 120 12.16 11.93 -16.14
CA MET A 120 10.70 12.11 -16.03
C MET A 120 10.30 12.94 -14.79
N ARG A 121 10.94 12.74 -13.64
CA ARG A 121 10.70 13.57 -12.45
C ARG A 121 11.13 15.02 -12.66
N ASP A 122 12.27 15.23 -13.29
CA ASP A 122 12.81 16.57 -13.55
C ASP A 122 11.99 17.30 -14.62
N ALA A 123 11.49 16.58 -15.64
CA ALA A 123 10.54 17.10 -16.62
C ALA A 123 9.22 17.51 -15.97
N GLY A 124 8.66 16.68 -15.07
CA GLY A 124 7.44 17.00 -14.31
C GLY A 124 7.59 18.27 -13.47
N LYS A 125 8.72 18.43 -12.78
CA LYS A 125 9.02 19.65 -11.99
C LYS A 125 9.17 20.89 -12.87
N LYS A 126 9.80 20.78 -14.04
CA LYS A 126 9.88 21.88 -15.01
C LYS A 126 8.50 22.28 -15.51
N PHE A 127 7.66 21.30 -15.83
CA PHE A 127 6.30 21.55 -16.31
C PHE A 127 5.43 22.25 -15.27
N GLN A 128 5.49 21.85 -14.02
CA GLN A 128 4.81 22.52 -12.91
C GLN A 128 5.29 23.96 -12.69
N ARG A 129 6.56 24.25 -12.86
CA ARG A 129 7.09 25.63 -12.78
C ARG A 129 6.57 26.52 -13.91
N ILE A 130 6.44 25.98 -15.13
CA ILE A 130 5.93 26.71 -16.28
C ILE A 130 4.43 27.04 -16.13
N ILE A 131 3.64 26.09 -15.64
CA ILE A 131 2.21 26.31 -15.39
C ILE A 131 1.98 27.25 -14.20
N GLY A 132 2.72 27.07 -13.10
CA GLY A 132 2.64 27.90 -11.91
C GLY A 132 3.04 29.38 -12.15
N SER A 133 3.93 29.65 -13.10
CA SER A 133 4.32 31.02 -13.46
C SER A 133 3.32 31.73 -14.36
N ARG A 134 2.36 31.03 -14.99
CA ARG A 134 1.31 31.61 -15.84
C ARG A 134 0.03 32.04 -15.09
N SER A 135 -0.12 31.67 -13.81
CA SER A 135 -1.24 32.10 -12.94
C SER A 135 -0.95 33.41 -12.18
N GLY A 136 -0.02 34.23 -12.65
CA GLY A 136 0.23 35.58 -12.16
C GLY A 136 -0.85 36.55 -12.63
N VAL A 137 -1.84 36.73 -11.78
CA VAL A 137 -2.66 37.92 -11.49
C VAL A 137 -2.57 39.05 -12.51
N VAL A 138 -3.67 39.27 -13.22
CA VAL A 138 -4.00 40.55 -13.84
C VAL A 138 -4.54 41.44 -12.70
N PRO A 139 -3.91 42.57 -12.36
CA PRO A 139 -4.51 43.50 -11.41
C PRO A 139 -5.70 44.22 -12.09
N ALA A 140 -6.85 44.12 -11.44
CA ALA A 140 -8.04 44.95 -11.82
C ALA A 140 -7.67 46.43 -11.71
N ARG A 141 -7.77 47.14 -12.79
CA ARG A 141 -7.67 48.59 -12.87
C ARG A 141 -9.00 49.16 -12.38
N SER A 142 -8.97 49.83 -11.25
CA SER A 142 -10.05 50.67 -10.74
C SER A 142 -10.12 51.95 -11.58
N GLU A 143 -11.27 52.23 -12.16
CA GLU A 143 -11.81 53.57 -12.42
C GLU A 143 -13.05 53.75 -11.58
#